data_af7f98b0147086e6ebba237b4f00a04b
#
_entry.id   af7f98b0147086e6ebba237b4f00a04b
#
_cell.length_a   1.000
_cell.length_b   1.000
_cell.length_c   1.000
_cell.angle_alpha   90.00
_cell.angle_beta   90.00
_cell.angle_gamma   90.00
#
_symmetry.space_group_name_H-M   'P 1'
#
loop_
_entity.id
_entity.type
_entity.pdbx_description
1 polymer ?
#
loop_
_entity_poly.entity_id
_entity_poly.type
_entity_poly.pdbx_seq_one_letter_code
_entity_poly.pdbx_strand_id
1 'polypeptide(L)'
;YAIKQSTPDTKQHWDFDDASIFAQIDAFVQRCRDLLEVCEGQIQFARKSKETQGQPGPLPQFGGTRGQEITKALLGIQASFANQIARLRNLDYEILDVKTSHWHDDYNVFKNSVKDLEVMYTNVMNTAFEGVTRVSEAVAVLEIFYSLAKRDAIQRCVEKKTVDMYMLFIHTVEEIRHDFDENRRAPPLRNNEPKWAGSALWAKSLAQ
;
A
#
# COMPACT_ATOMS: atom_id res chain seq x y z
N TYR A 1 24.48 -33.71 10.87
CA TYR A 1 24.60 -34.32 12.22
C TYR A 1 25.20 -35.72 12.02
N ALA A 2 26.42 -35.96 12.47
CA ALA A 2 27.05 -37.28 12.40
C ALA A 2 26.48 -38.13 13.54
N ILE A 3 25.69 -39.15 13.16
CA ILE A 3 25.30 -40.21 14.10
C ILE A 3 26.58 -40.99 14.40
N LYS A 4 27.14 -40.81 15.59
CA LYS A 4 28.19 -41.70 16.07
C LYS A 4 27.57 -43.09 16.22
N GLN A 5 28.04 -44.04 15.43
CA GLN A 5 27.71 -45.46 15.67
C GLN A 5 28.27 -45.87 17.01
N SER A 6 27.42 -46.02 18.01
CA SER A 6 27.77 -46.54 19.30
C SER A 6 27.81 -48.05 19.30
N THR A 7 28.75 -48.64 20.02
CA THR A 7 28.78 -50.05 20.33
C THR A 7 27.54 -50.48 21.12
N PRO A 8 27.03 -51.79 20.97
CA PRO A 8 25.69 -52.19 21.40
C PRO A 8 25.36 -52.05 22.90
N ASP A 9 26.29 -51.70 23.75
CA ASP A 9 26.11 -51.62 25.21
C ASP A 9 26.09 -50.21 25.84
N THR A 10 26.23 -49.20 25.03
CA THR A 10 26.12 -47.80 25.53
C THR A 10 24.73 -47.25 25.25
N LYS A 11 23.97 -46.98 26.31
CA LYS A 11 22.74 -46.17 26.17
C LYS A 11 23.12 -44.91 25.42
N GLN A 12 22.45 -44.70 24.25
CA GLN A 12 22.63 -43.49 23.46
C GLN A 12 22.14 -42.31 24.31
N HIS A 13 23.05 -41.64 24.98
CA HIS A 13 22.79 -40.30 25.49
C HIS A 13 22.88 -39.35 24.30
N TRP A 14 21.82 -38.59 24.07
CA TRP A 14 21.88 -37.44 23.19
C TRP A 14 22.76 -36.40 23.85
N ASP A 15 23.99 -36.22 23.32
CA ASP A 15 24.99 -35.26 23.82
C ASP A 15 24.55 -33.79 23.57
N PHE A 16 23.30 -33.56 23.20
CA PHE A 16 22.77 -32.23 22.90
C PHE A 16 21.80 -31.84 24.02
N ASP A 17 22.03 -30.62 24.53
CA ASP A 17 21.06 -29.96 25.40
C ASP A 17 19.79 -29.69 24.62
N ASP A 18 18.65 -30.23 25.07
CA ASP A 18 17.32 -30.06 24.45
C ASP A 18 17.01 -28.57 24.26
N ALA A 19 17.36 -27.72 25.24
CA ALA A 19 17.12 -26.28 25.15
C ALA A 19 17.89 -25.63 23.97
N SER A 20 19.12 -26.10 23.70
CA SER A 20 19.91 -25.62 22.56
C SER A 20 19.26 -26.01 21.20
N ILE A 21 18.72 -27.23 21.12
CA ILE A 21 18.03 -27.70 19.91
C ILE A 21 16.77 -26.87 19.65
N PHE A 22 15.93 -26.67 20.67
CA PHE A 22 14.73 -25.87 20.55
C PHE A 22 15.04 -24.41 20.22
N ALA A 23 16.09 -23.82 20.82
CA ALA A 23 16.52 -22.47 20.49
C ALA A 23 16.94 -22.33 19.00
N GLN A 24 17.61 -23.34 18.44
CA GLN A 24 17.97 -23.33 17.01
C GLN A 24 16.73 -23.48 16.10
N ILE A 25 15.77 -24.32 16.50
CA ILE A 25 14.50 -24.46 15.77
C ILE A 25 13.72 -23.14 15.81
N ASP A 26 13.60 -22.51 16.96
CA ASP A 26 12.91 -21.23 17.11
C ASP A 26 13.58 -20.12 16.28
N ALA A 27 14.91 -20.07 16.30
CA ALA A 27 15.67 -19.13 15.48
C ALA A 27 15.44 -19.36 13.98
N PHE A 28 15.37 -20.63 13.54
CA PHE A 28 15.07 -20.97 12.15
C PHE A 28 13.63 -20.58 11.77
N VAL A 29 12.67 -20.89 12.61
CA VAL A 29 11.26 -20.51 12.39
C VAL A 29 11.11 -18.98 12.34
N GLN A 30 11.82 -18.26 13.23
CA GLN A 30 11.80 -16.79 13.18
C GLN A 30 12.37 -16.27 11.86
N ARG A 31 13.48 -16.83 11.38
CA ARG A 31 14.07 -16.45 10.10
C ARG A 31 13.15 -16.70 8.92
N CYS A 32 12.40 -17.81 8.95
CA CYS A 32 11.37 -18.07 7.95
C CYS A 32 10.23 -17.03 7.99
N ARG A 33 9.83 -16.58 9.18
CA ARG A 33 8.84 -15.51 9.34
C ARG A 33 9.36 -14.17 8.80
N ASP A 34 10.59 -13.82 9.09
CA ASP A 34 11.24 -12.62 8.57
C ASP A 34 11.25 -12.62 7.02
N LEU A 35 11.58 -13.75 6.41
CA LEU A 35 11.56 -13.92 4.96
C LEU A 35 10.15 -13.83 4.37
N LEU A 36 9.15 -14.35 5.06
CA LEU A 36 7.74 -14.17 4.66
C LEU A 36 7.35 -12.70 4.66
N GLU A 37 7.73 -11.92 5.70
CA GLU A 37 7.48 -10.48 5.75
C GLU A 37 8.16 -9.75 4.58
N VAL A 38 9.39 -10.15 4.20
CA VAL A 38 10.07 -9.62 3.00
C VAL A 38 9.29 -9.93 1.72
N CYS A 39 8.80 -11.17 1.56
CA CYS A 39 8.01 -11.59 0.40
C CYS A 39 6.66 -10.85 0.33
N GLU A 40 5.98 -10.70 1.47
CA GLU A 40 4.73 -9.93 1.55
C GLU A 40 4.97 -8.46 1.18
N GLY A 41 6.06 -7.85 1.67
CA GLY A 41 6.49 -6.53 1.26
C GLY A 41 6.70 -6.44 -0.24
N GLN A 42 7.34 -7.42 -0.86
CA GLN A 42 7.53 -7.47 -2.31
C GLN A 42 6.20 -7.49 -3.07
N ILE A 43 5.23 -8.28 -2.62
CA ILE A 43 3.89 -8.33 -3.25
C ILE A 43 3.16 -6.98 -3.13
N GLN A 44 3.33 -6.30 -2.00
CA GLN A 44 2.63 -5.05 -1.68
C GLN A 44 3.24 -3.83 -2.39
N PHE A 45 4.57 -3.69 -2.37
CA PHE A 45 5.28 -2.54 -2.94
C PHE A 45 5.61 -2.71 -4.42
N ALA A 46 5.74 -3.95 -4.91
CA ALA A 46 6.04 -4.19 -6.31
C ALA A 46 4.89 -3.70 -7.21
N ARG A 47 5.28 -3.12 -8.32
CA ARG A 47 4.33 -2.71 -9.35
C ARG A 47 3.64 -3.95 -9.92
N LYS A 48 2.31 -3.98 -9.93
CA LYS A 48 1.55 -5.06 -10.53
C LYS A 48 1.97 -5.25 -11.99
N SER A 49 2.39 -6.46 -12.34
CA SER A 49 2.64 -6.86 -13.72
C SER A 49 1.30 -7.14 -14.41
N LYS A 50 1.17 -6.82 -15.68
CA LYS A 50 0.06 -7.34 -16.49
C LYS A 50 0.25 -8.85 -16.60
N GLU A 51 -0.78 -9.62 -16.27
CA GLU A 51 -0.76 -11.08 -16.15
C GLU A 51 -0.26 -11.82 -17.40
N THR A 52 -0.23 -11.18 -18.57
CA THR A 52 0.06 -11.82 -19.85
C THR A 52 1.50 -11.71 -20.37
N GLN A 53 2.36 -10.84 -19.84
CA GLN A 53 3.69 -10.63 -20.47
C GLN A 53 4.85 -10.25 -19.54
N GLY A 54 4.69 -10.26 -18.21
CA GLY A 54 5.76 -9.83 -17.30
C GLY A 54 6.12 -8.33 -17.40
N GLN A 55 5.36 -7.57 -18.19
CA GLN A 55 5.58 -6.12 -18.34
C GLN A 55 4.97 -5.37 -17.16
N PRO A 56 5.65 -4.32 -16.68
CA PRO A 56 5.12 -3.50 -15.60
C PRO A 56 3.77 -2.91 -16.01
N GLY A 57 2.78 -2.95 -15.11
CA GLY A 57 1.46 -2.38 -15.33
C GLY A 57 1.50 -0.88 -15.68
N PRO A 58 0.40 -0.26 -16.11
CA PRO A 58 0.35 1.15 -16.43
C PRO A 58 0.73 2.00 -15.21
N LEU A 59 1.36 3.13 -15.47
CA LEU A 59 1.65 4.12 -14.44
C LEU A 59 0.33 4.69 -13.90
N PRO A 60 0.18 4.84 -12.58
CA PRO A 60 -0.95 5.56 -12.03
C PRO A 60 -0.91 7.01 -12.54
N GLN A 61 -2.05 7.50 -13.01
CA GLN A 61 -2.19 8.89 -13.44
C GLN A 61 -2.98 9.66 -12.40
N PHE A 62 -2.36 10.68 -11.84
CA PHE A 62 -3.00 11.60 -10.92
C PHE A 62 -3.40 12.87 -11.68
N GLY A 63 -4.58 13.39 -11.41
CA GLY A 63 -5.05 14.66 -11.95
C GLY A 63 -4.34 15.88 -11.32
N GLY A 64 -4.60 17.05 -11.90
CA GLY A 64 -4.12 18.32 -11.38
C GLY A 64 -2.67 18.64 -11.74
N THR A 65 -2.23 19.83 -11.31
CA THR A 65 -0.91 20.40 -11.64
C THR A 65 0.25 19.62 -11.02
N ARG A 66 0.02 18.92 -9.91
CA ARG A 66 1.03 18.13 -9.18
C ARG A 66 1.02 16.64 -9.51
N GLY A 67 0.17 16.20 -10.45
CA GLY A 67 0.00 14.78 -10.77
C GLY A 67 1.31 14.10 -11.18
N GLN A 68 2.17 14.78 -11.93
CA GLN A 68 3.48 14.24 -12.34
C GLN A 68 4.44 14.09 -11.16
N GLU A 69 4.45 15.04 -10.22
CA GLU A 69 5.27 14.96 -9.00
C GLU A 69 4.87 13.77 -8.13
N ILE A 70 3.57 13.59 -7.95
CA ILE A 70 2.99 12.47 -7.18
C ILE A 70 3.36 11.13 -7.82
N THR A 71 3.19 11.01 -9.13
CA THR A 71 3.60 9.81 -9.88
C THR A 71 5.10 9.54 -9.73
N LYS A 72 5.95 10.55 -9.85
CA LYS A 72 7.40 10.44 -9.67
C LYS A 72 7.77 10.01 -8.25
N ALA A 73 7.13 10.58 -7.23
CA ALA A 73 7.34 10.23 -5.84
C ALA A 73 6.96 8.75 -5.58
N LEU A 74 5.82 8.29 -6.09
CA LEU A 74 5.38 6.90 -5.98
C LEU A 74 6.38 5.93 -6.64
N LEU A 75 6.86 6.27 -7.83
CA LEU A 75 7.90 5.48 -8.51
C LEU A 75 9.21 5.46 -7.71
N GLY A 76 9.58 6.57 -7.08
CA GLY A 76 10.74 6.65 -6.20
C GLY A 76 10.65 5.70 -5.02
N ILE A 77 9.47 5.60 -4.39
CA ILE A 77 9.22 4.64 -3.31
C ILE A 77 9.36 3.20 -3.81
N GLN A 78 8.78 2.86 -4.96
CA GLN A 78 8.89 1.53 -5.54
C GLN A 78 10.34 1.16 -5.88
N ALA A 79 11.10 2.11 -6.46
CA ALA A 79 12.53 1.92 -6.76
C ALA A 79 13.35 1.74 -5.46
N SER A 80 13.07 2.52 -4.43
CA SER A 80 13.75 2.41 -3.14
C SER A 80 13.48 1.05 -2.49
N PHE A 81 12.24 0.56 -2.55
CA PHE A 81 11.91 -0.79 -2.07
C PHE A 81 12.66 -1.86 -2.86
N ALA A 82 12.68 -1.77 -4.19
CA ALA A 82 13.41 -2.71 -5.06
C ALA A 82 14.91 -2.74 -4.72
N ASN A 83 15.51 -1.60 -4.39
CA ASN A 83 16.91 -1.52 -3.96
C ASN A 83 17.14 -2.25 -2.62
N GLN A 84 16.20 -2.16 -1.66
CA GLN A 84 16.32 -2.90 -0.40
C GLN A 84 16.22 -4.42 -0.63
N ILE A 85 15.34 -4.87 -1.51
CA ILE A 85 15.26 -6.28 -1.90
C ILE A 85 16.54 -6.74 -2.59
N ALA A 86 17.09 -5.94 -3.52
CA ALA A 86 18.35 -6.24 -4.18
C ALA A 86 19.51 -6.36 -3.19
N ARG A 87 19.54 -5.51 -2.16
CA ARG A 87 20.53 -5.61 -1.07
C ARG A 87 20.42 -6.93 -0.33
N LEU A 88 19.21 -7.34 0.09
CA LEU A 88 19.01 -8.62 0.78
C LEU A 88 19.33 -9.82 -0.12
N ARG A 89 19.10 -9.70 -1.43
CA ARG A 89 19.40 -10.77 -2.39
C ARG A 89 20.89 -10.98 -2.61
N ASN A 90 21.70 -9.95 -2.42
CA ASN A 90 23.14 -9.95 -2.69
C ASN A 90 23.96 -10.12 -1.40
N LEU A 91 23.37 -10.67 -0.34
CA LEU A 91 24.12 -11.02 0.88
C LEU A 91 25.12 -12.15 0.57
N ASP A 92 26.29 -12.09 1.20
CA ASP A 92 27.42 -12.99 1.00
C ASP A 92 27.42 -14.22 1.94
N TYR A 93 26.34 -14.41 2.69
CA TYR A 93 26.18 -15.51 3.64
C TYR A 93 24.85 -16.26 3.41
N GLU A 94 24.79 -17.48 3.91
CA GLU A 94 23.59 -18.32 3.87
C GLU A 94 22.52 -17.77 4.82
N ILE A 95 21.43 -17.25 4.27
CA ILE A 95 20.34 -16.62 5.04
C ILE A 95 19.70 -17.61 6.03
N LEU A 96 19.58 -18.89 5.69
CA LEU A 96 18.96 -19.90 6.53
C LEU A 96 19.89 -20.50 7.58
N ASP A 97 21.19 -20.18 7.56
CA ASP A 97 22.13 -20.60 8.61
C ASP A 97 21.91 -19.76 9.87
N VAL A 98 21.25 -20.36 10.87
CA VAL A 98 20.91 -19.71 12.14
C VAL A 98 22.15 -19.41 13.01
N LYS A 99 23.33 -19.96 12.68
CA LYS A 99 24.57 -19.67 13.39
C LYS A 99 25.10 -18.27 13.06
N THR A 100 24.73 -17.71 11.94
CA THR A 100 25.14 -16.36 11.55
C THR A 100 24.24 -15.32 12.21
N SER A 101 24.83 -14.36 12.95
CA SER A 101 24.10 -13.26 13.59
C SER A 101 23.77 -12.12 12.64
N HIS A 102 24.45 -12.03 11.49
CA HIS A 102 24.33 -10.91 10.54
C HIS A 102 22.93 -10.67 9.97
N TRP A 103 22.15 -11.76 9.82
CA TRP A 103 20.77 -11.63 9.33
C TRP A 103 19.90 -10.70 10.19
N HIS A 104 20.07 -10.76 11.51
CA HIS A 104 19.26 -9.94 12.41
C HIS A 104 19.48 -8.44 12.13
N ASP A 105 20.73 -8.04 11.91
CA ASP A 105 21.09 -6.65 11.65
C ASP A 105 20.61 -6.23 10.26
N ASP A 106 20.84 -7.05 9.23
CA ASP A 106 20.39 -6.77 7.87
C ASP A 106 18.87 -6.70 7.76
N TYR A 107 18.15 -7.60 8.44
CA TYR A 107 16.70 -7.59 8.50
C TYR A 107 16.16 -6.36 9.26
N ASN A 108 16.80 -5.94 10.35
CA ASN A 108 16.39 -4.72 11.05
C ASN A 108 16.59 -3.47 10.19
N VAL A 109 17.69 -3.40 9.44
CA VAL A 109 17.89 -2.31 8.47
C VAL A 109 16.80 -2.32 7.40
N PHE A 110 16.47 -3.49 6.84
CA PHE A 110 15.36 -3.63 5.90
C PHE A 110 14.04 -3.17 6.50
N LYS A 111 13.70 -3.64 7.70
CA LYS A 111 12.45 -3.30 8.41
C LYS A 111 12.31 -1.80 8.69
N ASN A 112 13.40 -1.15 9.09
CA ASN A 112 13.42 0.30 9.30
C ASN A 112 13.24 1.05 7.97
N SER A 113 13.94 0.63 6.92
CA SER A 113 13.77 1.21 5.58
C SER A 113 12.33 1.08 5.07
N VAL A 114 11.67 -0.06 5.32
CA VAL A 114 10.25 -0.25 4.95
C VAL A 114 9.34 0.70 5.72
N LYS A 115 9.59 0.94 7.02
CA LYS A 115 8.83 1.94 7.79
C LYS A 115 8.99 3.35 7.23
N ASP A 116 10.21 3.73 6.84
CA ASP A 116 10.44 5.03 6.21
C ASP A 116 9.67 5.15 4.88
N LEU A 117 9.63 4.07 4.10
CA LEU A 117 8.82 4.03 2.86
C LEU A 117 7.32 4.14 3.13
N GLU A 118 6.81 3.54 4.22
CA GLU A 118 5.40 3.69 4.63
C GLU A 118 5.08 5.16 4.97
N VAL A 119 5.98 5.86 5.66
CA VAL A 119 5.82 7.29 5.94
C VAL A 119 5.83 8.10 4.64
N MET A 120 6.78 7.83 3.75
CA MET A 120 6.82 8.50 2.43
C MET A 120 5.54 8.24 1.63
N TYR A 121 5.04 7.01 1.65
CA TYR A 121 3.81 6.63 0.96
C TYR A 121 2.59 7.36 1.52
N THR A 122 2.49 7.47 2.85
CA THR A 122 1.44 8.24 3.54
C THR A 122 1.49 9.72 3.15
N ASN A 123 2.69 10.30 3.05
CA ASN A 123 2.87 11.68 2.61
C ASN A 123 2.43 11.86 1.15
N VAL A 124 2.80 10.95 0.26
CA VAL A 124 2.36 10.97 -1.15
C VAL A 124 0.85 10.88 -1.25
N MET A 125 0.21 10.02 -0.45
CA MET A 125 -1.25 9.91 -0.39
C MET A 125 -1.88 11.22 0.08
N ASN A 126 -1.38 11.83 1.17
CA ASN A 126 -1.88 13.12 1.65
C ASN A 126 -1.77 14.19 0.58
N THR A 127 -0.62 14.28 -0.10
CA THR A 127 -0.40 15.23 -1.19
C THR A 127 -1.34 14.99 -2.38
N ALA A 128 -1.62 13.71 -2.69
CA ALA A 128 -2.56 13.35 -3.75
C ALA A 128 -4.01 13.79 -3.45
N PHE A 129 -4.36 13.86 -2.16
CA PHE A 129 -5.67 14.36 -1.72
C PHE A 129 -5.75 15.89 -1.59
N GLU A 130 -4.61 16.59 -1.56
CA GLU A 130 -4.60 18.04 -1.56
C GLU A 130 -5.19 18.58 -2.86
N GLY A 131 -6.27 19.36 -2.76
CA GLY A 131 -6.93 19.97 -3.91
C GLY A 131 -7.94 19.08 -4.63
N VAL A 132 -8.22 17.89 -4.14
CA VAL A 132 -9.33 17.07 -4.62
C VAL A 132 -10.65 17.72 -4.20
N THR A 133 -11.45 18.12 -5.18
CA THR A 133 -12.75 18.80 -4.98
C THR A 133 -13.93 17.93 -5.41
N ARG A 134 -13.66 16.82 -6.12
CA ARG A 134 -14.70 15.93 -6.65
C ARG A 134 -14.60 14.55 -6.04
N VAL A 135 -15.74 13.98 -5.71
CA VAL A 135 -15.83 12.61 -5.15
C VAL A 135 -15.21 11.57 -6.10
N SER A 136 -15.47 11.68 -7.42
CA SER A 136 -14.88 10.77 -8.42
C SER A 136 -13.36 10.79 -8.45
N GLU A 137 -12.74 11.96 -8.25
CA GLU A 137 -11.29 12.11 -8.16
C GLU A 137 -10.76 11.48 -6.86
N ALA A 138 -11.47 11.69 -5.74
CA ALA A 138 -11.13 11.08 -4.45
C ALA A 138 -11.13 9.55 -4.52
N VAL A 139 -12.17 8.97 -5.13
CA VAL A 139 -12.26 7.51 -5.33
C VAL A 139 -11.12 7.00 -6.20
N ALA A 140 -10.83 7.65 -7.33
CA ALA A 140 -9.75 7.24 -8.22
C ALA A 140 -8.37 7.29 -7.52
N VAL A 141 -8.14 8.29 -6.67
CA VAL A 141 -6.92 8.37 -5.86
C VAL A 141 -6.87 7.23 -4.85
N LEU A 142 -7.96 6.94 -4.11
CA LEU A 142 -8.00 5.83 -3.14
C LEU A 142 -7.72 4.48 -3.80
N GLU A 143 -8.26 4.22 -4.99
CA GLU A 143 -8.03 2.96 -5.73
C GLU A 143 -6.55 2.71 -6.02
N ILE A 144 -5.78 3.76 -6.33
CA ILE A 144 -4.35 3.65 -6.58
C ILE A 144 -3.60 3.17 -5.33
N PHE A 145 -4.02 3.64 -4.15
CA PHE A 145 -3.37 3.32 -2.88
C PHE A 145 -3.88 2.04 -2.22
N TYR A 146 -4.98 1.46 -2.72
CA TYR A 146 -5.65 0.31 -2.10
C TYR A 146 -4.75 -0.95 -2.02
N SER A 147 -3.82 -1.12 -2.93
CA SER A 147 -2.92 -2.29 -2.94
C SER A 147 -2.06 -2.42 -1.68
N LEU A 148 -1.78 -1.30 -1.00
CA LEU A 148 -0.99 -1.23 0.24
C LEU A 148 -1.85 -1.08 1.50
N ALA A 149 -3.17 -1.06 1.38
CA ALA A 149 -4.10 -0.87 2.49
C ALA A 149 -4.02 -1.97 3.58
N LYS A 150 -3.36 -3.10 3.31
CA LYS A 150 -3.14 -4.18 4.30
C LYS A 150 -2.07 -3.85 5.35
N ARG A 151 -1.27 -2.80 5.14
CA ARG A 151 -0.25 -2.38 6.11
C ARG A 151 -0.88 -1.41 7.09
N ASP A 152 -0.73 -1.66 8.40
CA ASP A 152 -1.43 -0.94 9.48
C ASP A 152 -1.26 0.59 9.40
N ALA A 153 -0.07 1.07 9.06
CA ALA A 153 0.20 2.50 8.94
C ALA A 153 -0.57 3.12 7.77
N ILE A 154 -0.63 2.41 6.63
CA ILE A 154 -1.29 2.85 5.41
C ILE A 154 -2.80 2.68 5.55
N GLN A 155 -3.26 1.58 6.15
CA GLN A 155 -4.68 1.32 6.41
C GLN A 155 -5.33 2.48 7.17
N ARG A 156 -4.72 2.92 8.27
CA ARG A 156 -5.23 4.07 9.04
C ARG A 156 -5.34 5.35 8.22
N CYS A 157 -4.38 5.58 7.32
CA CYS A 157 -4.43 6.74 6.43
C CYS A 157 -5.56 6.59 5.40
N VAL A 158 -5.72 5.41 4.79
CA VAL A 158 -6.81 5.11 3.84
C VAL A 158 -8.17 5.26 4.51
N GLU A 159 -8.35 4.72 5.72
CA GLU A 159 -9.58 4.86 6.49
C GLU A 159 -9.92 6.34 6.75
N LYS A 160 -8.94 7.14 7.17
CA LYS A 160 -9.14 8.58 7.35
C LYS A 160 -9.53 9.28 6.06
N LYS A 161 -8.85 8.98 4.95
CA LYS A 161 -9.17 9.57 3.63
C LYS A 161 -10.53 9.10 3.09
N THR A 162 -10.95 7.90 3.44
CA THR A 162 -12.29 7.41 3.14
C THR A 162 -13.35 8.24 3.86
N VAL A 163 -13.13 8.58 5.13
CA VAL A 163 -14.01 9.48 5.88
C VAL A 163 -14.03 10.88 5.25
N ASP A 164 -12.86 11.45 4.92
CA ASP A 164 -12.75 12.74 4.25
C ASP A 164 -13.55 12.76 2.92
N MET A 165 -13.49 11.66 2.14
CA MET A 165 -14.27 11.48 0.92
C MET A 165 -15.78 11.45 1.18
N TYR A 166 -16.23 10.74 2.22
CA TYR A 166 -17.65 10.74 2.58
C TYR A 166 -18.14 12.14 3.03
N MET A 167 -17.32 12.88 3.75
CA MET A 167 -17.65 14.26 4.13
C MET A 167 -17.74 15.17 2.90
N LEU A 168 -16.85 15.02 1.93
CA LEU A 168 -16.92 15.72 0.65
C LEU A 168 -18.20 15.36 -0.10
N PHE A 169 -18.59 14.09 -0.14
CA PHE A 169 -19.83 13.63 -0.76
C PHE A 169 -21.08 14.26 -0.11
N ILE A 170 -21.14 14.23 1.24
CA ILE A 170 -22.25 14.85 1.99
C ILE A 170 -22.33 16.33 1.66
N HIS A 171 -21.21 17.06 1.70
CA HIS A 171 -21.18 18.49 1.39
C HIS A 171 -21.66 18.76 -0.03
N THR A 172 -21.17 18.01 -1.01
CA THR A 172 -21.62 18.13 -2.41
C THR A 172 -23.13 17.91 -2.58
N VAL A 173 -23.68 16.91 -1.89
CA VAL A 173 -25.13 16.64 -1.91
C VAL A 173 -25.92 17.77 -1.26
N GLU A 174 -25.42 18.33 -0.16
CA GLU A 174 -26.06 19.46 0.53
C GLU A 174 -26.03 20.73 -0.34
N GLU A 175 -24.92 21.03 -1.01
CA GLU A 175 -24.81 22.14 -1.96
C GLU A 175 -25.79 21.99 -3.13
N ILE A 176 -25.85 20.80 -3.74
CA ILE A 176 -26.79 20.50 -4.82
C ILE A 176 -28.25 20.67 -4.34
N ARG A 177 -28.56 20.17 -3.15
CA ARG A 177 -29.88 20.30 -2.55
C ARG A 177 -30.23 21.78 -2.31
N HIS A 178 -29.30 22.54 -1.77
CA HIS A 178 -29.50 23.97 -1.53
C HIS A 178 -29.75 24.72 -2.85
N ASP A 179 -28.90 24.51 -3.87
CA ASP A 179 -29.05 25.11 -5.19
C ASP A 179 -30.41 24.74 -5.83
N PHE A 180 -30.81 23.47 -5.69
CA PHE A 180 -32.12 23.02 -6.15
C PHE A 180 -33.27 23.72 -5.42
N ASP A 181 -33.24 23.78 -4.08
CA ASP A 181 -34.34 24.40 -3.31
C ASP A 181 -34.45 25.91 -3.54
N GLU A 182 -33.34 26.63 -3.73
CA GLU A 182 -33.37 28.04 -4.10
C GLU A 182 -33.91 28.27 -5.51
N ASN A 183 -33.46 27.50 -6.47
CA ASN A 183 -33.70 27.78 -7.87
C ASN A 183 -34.90 27.01 -8.51
N ARG A 184 -35.50 26.04 -7.81
CA ARG A 184 -36.55 25.18 -8.35
C ARG A 184 -37.79 25.94 -8.91
N ARG A 185 -38.06 27.14 -8.38
CA ARG A 185 -39.21 27.98 -8.84
C ARG A 185 -38.84 28.84 -10.03
N ALA A 186 -37.59 29.23 -10.14
CA ALA A 186 -37.07 30.07 -11.21
C ALA A 186 -35.66 29.64 -11.61
N PRO A 187 -35.51 28.45 -12.23
CA PRO A 187 -34.20 27.91 -12.55
C PRO A 187 -33.42 28.82 -13.50
N PRO A 188 -32.07 28.89 -13.35
CA PRO A 188 -31.25 29.71 -14.24
C PRO A 188 -31.22 29.05 -15.63
N LEU A 189 -32.03 29.57 -16.54
CA LEU A 189 -32.12 29.07 -17.89
C LEU A 189 -31.00 29.67 -18.76
N ARG A 190 -30.44 28.84 -19.64
CA ARG A 190 -29.57 29.33 -20.70
C ARG A 190 -30.39 30.13 -21.72
N ASN A 191 -29.81 31.20 -22.30
CA ASN A 191 -30.44 32.02 -23.31
C ASN A 191 -30.94 31.14 -24.45
N ASN A 192 -32.23 31.26 -24.80
CA ASN A 192 -32.95 30.54 -25.88
C ASN A 192 -33.57 29.16 -25.56
N GLU A 193 -33.57 28.69 -24.33
CA GLU A 193 -34.30 27.44 -24.01
C GLU A 193 -35.77 27.70 -23.62
N PRO A 194 -36.72 26.91 -24.11
CA PRO A 194 -38.09 26.97 -23.62
C PRO A 194 -38.14 26.69 -22.12
N LYS A 195 -38.93 27.47 -21.35
CA LYS A 195 -38.93 27.38 -19.87
C LYS A 195 -39.04 25.96 -19.33
N TRP A 196 -39.95 25.15 -19.88
CA TRP A 196 -40.14 23.77 -19.41
C TRP A 196 -38.96 22.84 -19.74
N ALA A 197 -38.38 22.97 -20.94
CA ALA A 197 -37.23 22.19 -21.36
C ALA A 197 -35.97 22.63 -20.60
N GLY A 198 -35.76 23.93 -20.45
CA GLY A 198 -34.64 24.48 -19.69
C GLY A 198 -34.68 24.10 -18.22
N SER A 199 -35.86 24.10 -17.59
CA SER A 199 -36.01 23.64 -16.21
C SER A 199 -35.65 22.16 -16.03
N ALA A 200 -36.07 21.32 -16.97
CA ALA A 200 -35.71 19.87 -16.94
C ALA A 200 -34.23 19.63 -17.18
N LEU A 201 -33.63 20.39 -18.12
CA LEU A 201 -32.18 20.29 -18.38
C LEU A 201 -31.34 20.79 -17.20
N TRP A 202 -31.76 21.87 -16.56
CA TRP A 202 -31.11 22.36 -15.34
C TRP A 202 -31.19 21.32 -14.22
N ALA A 203 -32.35 20.78 -13.90
CA ALA A 203 -32.48 19.74 -12.87
C ALA A 203 -31.65 18.51 -13.20
N LYS A 204 -31.53 18.11 -14.45
CA LYS A 204 -30.66 17.02 -14.88
C LYS A 204 -29.19 17.35 -14.72
N SER A 205 -28.76 18.58 -14.91
CA SER A 205 -27.37 19.00 -14.76
C SER A 205 -26.90 18.99 -13.30
N LEU A 206 -27.80 19.11 -12.32
CA LEU A 206 -27.50 18.98 -10.91
C LEU A 206 -27.23 17.52 -10.48
N ALA A 207 -27.68 16.55 -11.28
CA ALA A 207 -27.52 15.12 -11.00
C ALA A 207 -26.27 14.50 -11.67
N GLN A 208 -25.50 15.28 -12.40
CA GLN A 208 -24.26 14.88 -13.08
C GLN A 208 -23.01 15.34 -12.32
#